data_7d9c02a79d073a1ceb9b2f4ea505d015
#
_entry.id   7d9c02a79d073a1ceb9b2f4ea505d015
#
_cell.length_a   1.000
_cell.length_b   1.000
_cell.length_c   1.000
_cell.angle_alpha   90.00
_cell.angle_beta   90.00
_cell.angle_gamma   90.00
#
_symmetry.space_group_name_H-M   'P 1'
#
loop_
_entity.id
_entity.type
_entity.pdbx_description
1 polymer ?
#
loop_
_entity_poly.entity_id
_entity_poly.type
_entity_poly.pdbx_seq_one_letter_code
_entity_poly.pdbx_strand_id
1 'polypeptide(L)'
;VTTAAFAPPFIEPGELPAALREQGYAVLSPQGVSEWLGAPLAQLEALHADWNDLPPDAYLKDGGRYRTRRHACFTVDGESIAQVPHRAHWQPVEYNALHGGMQRWFAPMHEATVAQPVWQRLLQRLGEAASGMRGTKAQPWFVEAHQFRIDTAGGIGRPTPEGAHRDGVDLVAVALVGRSGVKGGETRVFEASGRRGERFTMTEPWTLLLLDDARVIHESTPIQPLEEGTAGWRDTLVVTCRAQGFQGD
;
A
#
# COMPACT_ATOMS: atom_id res chain seq x y z
N VAL A 1 26.73 -5.19 11.11
CA VAL A 1 25.96 -6.46 11.15
C VAL A 1 24.83 -6.28 10.15
N THR A 2 24.97 -6.90 8.98
CA THR A 2 23.90 -6.95 7.98
C THR A 2 22.82 -7.88 8.53
N THR A 3 21.69 -7.33 8.95
CA THR A 3 20.53 -8.15 9.31
C THR A 3 20.10 -8.88 8.05
N ALA A 4 20.09 -10.22 8.08
CA ALA A 4 19.61 -11.01 6.94
C ALA A 4 18.15 -10.60 6.65
N ALA A 5 17.89 -10.11 5.46
CA ALA A 5 16.52 -9.83 5.02
C ALA A 5 15.84 -11.18 4.75
N PHE A 6 14.68 -11.41 5.36
CA PHE A 6 13.85 -12.56 5.01
C PHE A 6 13.19 -12.30 3.66
N ALA A 7 13.26 -13.28 2.77
CA ALA A 7 12.60 -13.20 1.48
C ALA A 7 11.07 -13.20 1.63
N PRO A 8 10.33 -12.46 0.79
CA PRO A 8 8.89 -12.53 0.77
C PRO A 8 8.38 -13.95 0.44
N PRO A 9 7.31 -14.42 1.09
CA PRO A 9 6.68 -15.71 0.79
C PRO A 9 5.83 -15.59 -0.48
N PHE A 10 6.47 -15.57 -1.63
CA PHE A 10 5.80 -15.43 -2.91
C PHE A 10 4.89 -16.62 -3.22
N ILE A 11 3.73 -16.30 -3.78
CA ILE A 11 2.78 -17.27 -4.33
C ILE A 11 2.56 -17.01 -5.82
N GLU A 12 2.00 -18.00 -6.52
CA GLU A 12 1.56 -17.83 -7.89
C GLU A 12 0.24 -17.04 -7.96
N PRO A 13 0.01 -16.23 -9.01
CA PRO A 13 -1.22 -15.43 -9.13
C PRO A 13 -2.53 -16.22 -9.04
N GLY A 14 -2.55 -17.46 -9.48
CA GLY A 14 -3.69 -18.35 -9.40
C GLY A 14 -4.07 -18.76 -7.97
N GLU A 15 -3.11 -18.70 -7.04
CA GLU A 15 -3.31 -19.06 -5.63
C GLU A 15 -3.84 -17.89 -4.78
N LEU A 16 -3.84 -16.67 -5.34
CA LEU A 16 -4.20 -15.45 -4.62
C LEU A 16 -5.54 -15.53 -3.87
N PRO A 17 -6.67 -16.00 -4.48
CA PRO A 17 -7.95 -16.06 -3.76
C PRO A 17 -7.93 -17.08 -2.60
N ALA A 18 -7.20 -18.17 -2.73
CA ALA A 18 -7.05 -19.16 -1.66
C ALA A 18 -6.20 -18.61 -0.52
N ALA A 19 -5.04 -18.03 -0.82
CA ALA A 19 -4.15 -17.45 0.17
C ALA A 19 -4.84 -16.36 1.01
N LEU A 20 -5.56 -15.43 0.39
CA LEU A 20 -6.31 -14.40 1.11
C LEU A 20 -7.38 -14.99 2.03
N ARG A 21 -8.11 -16.04 1.58
CA ARG A 21 -9.14 -16.69 2.41
C ARG A 21 -8.55 -17.55 3.54
N GLU A 22 -7.42 -18.19 3.33
CA GLU A 22 -6.86 -19.15 4.29
C GLU A 22 -5.98 -18.48 5.33
N GLN A 23 -5.05 -17.63 4.91
CA GLN A 23 -4.07 -16.99 5.79
C GLN A 23 -4.26 -15.48 5.98
N GLY A 24 -5.15 -14.84 5.19
CA GLY A 24 -5.45 -13.42 5.31
C GLY A 24 -4.44 -12.50 4.60
N TYR A 25 -3.43 -13.03 3.92
CA TYR A 25 -2.49 -12.24 3.14
C TYR A 25 -1.93 -13.04 1.96
N ALA A 26 -1.35 -12.32 1.00
CA ALA A 26 -0.67 -12.90 -0.15
C ALA A 26 0.43 -11.96 -0.63
N VAL A 27 1.53 -12.51 -1.15
CA VAL A 27 2.63 -11.72 -1.73
C VAL A 27 2.91 -12.21 -3.13
N LEU A 28 2.80 -11.29 -4.10
CA LEU A 28 3.17 -11.55 -5.48
C LEU A 28 4.56 -10.96 -5.79
N SER A 29 5.38 -11.74 -6.50
CA SER A 29 6.63 -11.22 -7.08
C SER A 29 6.33 -10.20 -8.18
N PRO A 30 7.31 -9.38 -8.61
CA PRO A 30 7.11 -8.47 -9.75
C PRO A 30 6.62 -9.19 -11.00
N GLN A 31 7.16 -10.37 -11.28
CA GLN A 31 6.71 -11.21 -12.39
C GLN A 31 5.26 -11.68 -12.18
N GLY A 32 4.93 -12.14 -10.98
CA GLY A 32 3.56 -12.53 -10.61
C GLY A 32 2.57 -11.36 -10.75
N VAL A 33 2.97 -10.13 -10.41
CA VAL A 33 2.14 -8.93 -10.61
C VAL A 33 1.92 -8.67 -12.10
N SER A 34 2.97 -8.77 -12.92
CA SER A 34 2.86 -8.62 -14.38
C SER A 34 1.87 -9.63 -14.97
N GLU A 35 1.96 -10.88 -14.57
CA GLU A 35 1.07 -11.96 -15.00
C GLU A 35 -0.38 -11.73 -14.50
N TRP A 36 -0.53 -11.39 -13.23
CA TRP A 36 -1.83 -11.12 -12.63
C TRP A 36 -2.55 -9.94 -13.30
N LEU A 37 -1.81 -8.88 -13.63
CA LEU A 37 -2.35 -7.73 -14.35
C LEU A 37 -2.59 -8.03 -15.83
N GLY A 38 -1.89 -8.99 -16.42
CA GLY A 38 -1.84 -9.18 -17.87
C GLY A 38 -1.22 -7.98 -18.59
N ALA A 39 -0.20 -7.35 -17.95
CA ALA A 39 0.48 -6.16 -18.46
C ALA A 39 1.99 -6.25 -18.19
N PRO A 40 2.84 -5.80 -19.14
CA PRO A 40 4.29 -5.78 -18.92
C PRO A 40 4.69 -4.95 -17.72
N LEU A 41 5.65 -5.43 -16.92
CA LEU A 41 6.17 -4.73 -15.74
C LEU A 41 6.66 -3.31 -16.06
N ALA A 42 7.23 -3.09 -17.24
CA ALA A 42 7.69 -1.78 -17.71
C ALA A 42 6.59 -0.70 -17.72
N GLN A 43 5.31 -1.08 -17.84
CA GLN A 43 4.20 -0.13 -17.74
C GLN A 43 3.99 0.35 -16.30
N LEU A 44 4.21 -0.51 -15.30
CA LEU A 44 4.20 -0.14 -13.89
C LEU A 44 5.44 0.71 -13.54
N GLU A 45 6.61 0.32 -14.05
CA GLU A 45 7.86 1.06 -13.84
C GLU A 45 7.76 2.49 -14.35
N ALA A 46 7.03 2.73 -15.43
CA ALA A 46 6.80 4.06 -15.98
C ALA A 46 6.05 4.98 -15.00
N LEU A 47 5.24 4.44 -14.08
CA LEU A 47 4.56 5.23 -13.04
C LEU A 47 5.51 5.77 -11.97
N HIS A 48 6.69 5.17 -11.80
CA HIS A 48 7.62 5.54 -10.71
C HIS A 48 8.09 7.01 -10.79
N ALA A 49 8.11 7.61 -11.97
CA ALA A 49 8.50 9.00 -12.15
C ALA A 49 7.73 9.97 -11.25
N ASP A 50 6.45 9.69 -10.95
CA ASP A 50 5.59 10.52 -10.12
C ASP A 50 6.04 10.63 -8.67
N TRP A 51 6.79 9.64 -8.16
CA TRP A 51 7.31 9.69 -6.79
C TRP A 51 8.38 10.76 -6.60
N ASN A 52 8.92 11.32 -7.68
CA ASN A 52 9.89 12.43 -7.61
C ASN A 52 9.23 13.80 -7.40
N ASP A 53 7.89 13.87 -7.47
CA ASP A 53 7.11 15.10 -7.30
C ASP A 53 6.01 14.94 -6.23
N LEU A 54 6.30 14.26 -5.14
CA LEU A 54 5.39 14.14 -4.02
C LEU A 54 5.58 15.29 -3.03
N PRO A 55 4.53 16.07 -2.71
CA PRO A 55 4.63 17.13 -1.72
C PRO A 55 4.74 16.57 -0.29
N PRO A 56 5.30 17.33 0.66
CA PRO A 56 5.39 16.93 2.06
C PRO A 56 4.03 16.61 2.68
N ASP A 57 4.00 15.62 3.56
CA ASP A 57 2.85 15.32 4.40
C ASP A 57 2.79 16.29 5.58
N ALA A 58 1.85 17.23 5.54
CA ALA A 58 1.68 18.27 6.55
C ALA A 58 1.00 17.76 7.84
N TYR A 59 0.58 16.49 7.90
CA TYR A 59 -0.23 15.94 8.99
C TYR A 59 0.54 15.02 9.94
N LEU A 60 1.87 14.90 9.80
CA LEU A 60 2.69 14.10 10.71
C LEU A 60 2.75 14.72 12.10
N LYS A 61 2.08 14.13 13.08
CA LYS A 61 2.01 14.60 14.46
C LYS A 61 3.26 14.30 15.30
N ASP A 62 4.11 13.39 14.85
CA ASP A 62 5.38 13.07 15.50
C ASP A 62 6.48 14.10 15.23
N GLY A 63 6.17 15.18 14.50
CA GLY A 63 7.12 16.23 14.10
C GLY A 63 8.07 15.80 12.98
N GLY A 64 7.92 14.60 12.44
CA GLY A 64 8.74 14.09 11.34
C GLY A 64 8.49 14.83 10.02
N ARG A 65 9.53 14.84 9.16
CA ARG A 65 9.44 15.38 7.79
C ARG A 65 9.84 14.34 6.75
N TYR A 66 9.83 13.09 7.14
CA TYR A 66 10.33 11.95 6.38
C TYR A 66 9.32 11.40 5.37
N ARG A 67 8.10 11.97 5.26
CA ARG A 67 7.04 11.45 4.39
C ARG A 67 6.54 12.52 3.42
N THR A 68 6.49 12.13 2.15
CA THR A 68 5.81 12.88 1.08
C THR A 68 4.74 11.99 0.47
N ARG A 69 3.63 12.58 -0.04
CA ARG A 69 2.52 11.78 -0.57
C ARG A 69 1.56 12.53 -1.47
N ARG A 70 0.86 11.75 -2.31
CA ARG A 70 -0.36 12.14 -3.02
C ARG A 70 -1.46 11.13 -2.76
N HIS A 71 -2.71 11.51 -3.04
CA HIS A 71 -3.89 10.71 -2.76
C HIS A 71 -4.94 10.89 -3.86
N ALA A 72 -5.67 9.82 -4.17
CA ALA A 72 -6.85 9.89 -5.02
C ALA A 72 -7.86 8.81 -4.62
N CYS A 73 -9.13 9.05 -4.91
CA CYS A 73 -10.23 8.15 -4.61
C CYS A 73 -10.97 7.75 -5.87
N PHE A 74 -11.45 6.50 -5.89
CA PHE A 74 -12.13 5.90 -7.03
C PHE A 74 -13.32 5.06 -6.57
N THR A 75 -14.28 4.88 -7.45
CA THR A 75 -15.24 3.77 -7.37
C THR A 75 -14.90 2.76 -8.45
N VAL A 76 -14.91 1.47 -8.09
CA VAL A 76 -14.62 0.34 -8.98
C VAL A 76 -15.79 -0.62 -8.95
N ASP A 77 -16.50 -0.78 -10.07
CA ASP A 77 -17.64 -1.68 -10.22
C ASP A 77 -17.43 -2.53 -11.49
N GLY A 78 -16.88 -3.72 -11.29
CA GLY A 78 -16.42 -4.55 -12.41
C GLY A 78 -15.37 -3.84 -13.25
N GLU A 79 -15.66 -3.61 -14.52
CA GLU A 79 -14.78 -2.90 -15.46
C GLU A 79 -14.95 -1.36 -15.40
N SER A 80 -15.98 -0.88 -14.71
CA SER A 80 -16.24 0.55 -14.57
C SER A 80 -15.39 1.13 -13.44
N ILE A 81 -14.49 2.03 -13.80
CA ILE A 81 -13.63 2.74 -12.85
C ILE A 81 -13.89 4.23 -13.02
N ALA A 82 -14.29 4.90 -11.95
CA ALA A 82 -14.50 6.33 -11.94
C ALA A 82 -13.71 6.99 -10.82
N GLN A 83 -12.91 7.99 -11.16
CA GLN A 83 -12.30 8.84 -10.15
C GLN A 83 -13.38 9.73 -9.54
N VAL A 84 -13.47 9.76 -8.20
CA VAL A 84 -14.40 10.66 -7.51
C VAL A 84 -13.75 12.04 -7.29
N PRO A 85 -14.56 13.10 -7.05
CA PRO A 85 -14.02 14.40 -6.71
C PRO A 85 -13.01 14.33 -5.58
N HIS A 86 -11.98 15.20 -5.61
CA HIS A 86 -10.96 15.27 -4.58
C HIS A 86 -11.59 15.45 -3.20
N ARG A 87 -11.19 14.59 -2.26
CA ARG A 87 -11.74 14.53 -0.91
C ARG A 87 -10.64 14.33 0.13
N ALA A 88 -10.95 14.66 1.37
CA ALA A 88 -10.07 14.38 2.49
C ALA A 88 -9.97 12.87 2.73
N HIS A 89 -8.79 12.39 3.06
CA HIS A 89 -8.62 11.09 3.68
C HIS A 89 -8.96 11.17 5.17
N TRP A 90 -9.75 10.23 5.65
CA TRP A 90 -10.17 10.14 7.04
C TRP A 90 -10.11 8.69 7.52
N GLN A 91 -9.71 8.49 8.77
CA GLN A 91 -9.73 7.20 9.45
C GLN A 91 -10.24 7.40 10.88
N PRO A 92 -10.99 6.45 11.47
CA PRO A 92 -11.33 6.50 12.88
C PRO A 92 -10.09 6.35 13.76
N VAL A 93 -10.14 6.91 14.98
CA VAL A 93 -9.03 6.87 15.94
C VAL A 93 -8.66 5.43 16.33
N GLU A 94 -9.64 4.52 16.32
CA GLU A 94 -9.43 3.10 16.64
C GLU A 94 -8.50 2.37 15.65
N TYR A 95 -8.43 2.81 14.39
CA TYR A 95 -7.54 2.26 13.37
C TYR A 95 -6.25 3.07 13.21
N ASN A 96 -6.27 4.34 13.55
CA ASN A 96 -5.10 5.19 13.50
C ASN A 96 -5.03 6.10 14.73
N ALA A 97 -4.39 5.60 15.79
CA ALA A 97 -4.28 6.31 17.06
C ALA A 97 -3.54 7.66 16.95
N LEU A 98 -2.63 7.82 15.97
CA LEU A 98 -1.86 9.04 15.78
C LEU A 98 -2.58 10.08 14.93
N HIS A 99 -3.21 9.67 13.83
CA HIS A 99 -3.73 10.56 12.80
C HIS A 99 -5.24 10.38 12.53
N GLY A 100 -5.91 9.49 13.26
CA GLY A 100 -7.36 9.29 13.17
C GLY A 100 -8.17 10.46 13.69
N GLY A 101 -9.46 10.51 13.32
CA GLY A 101 -10.41 11.52 13.75
C GLY A 101 -10.25 12.90 13.11
N MET A 102 -9.38 13.03 12.09
CA MET A 102 -9.17 14.29 11.40
C MET A 102 -9.27 14.12 9.88
N GLN A 103 -9.79 15.12 9.20
CA GLN A 103 -9.75 15.21 7.75
C GLN A 103 -8.36 15.65 7.30
N ARG A 104 -7.74 14.88 6.41
CA ARG A 104 -6.41 15.13 5.88
C ARG A 104 -6.49 15.34 4.38
N TRP A 105 -6.29 16.57 3.94
CA TRP A 105 -6.33 16.96 2.53
C TRP A 105 -4.93 16.84 1.92
N PHE A 106 -4.69 15.73 1.23
CA PHE A 106 -3.43 15.51 0.53
C PHE A 106 -3.53 16.02 -0.91
N ALA A 107 -2.41 16.38 -1.52
CA ALA A 107 -2.40 16.73 -2.92
C ALA A 107 -2.93 15.58 -3.80
N PRO A 108 -3.73 15.88 -4.83
CA PRO A 108 -4.26 14.84 -5.71
C PRO A 108 -3.15 14.16 -6.52
N MET A 109 -3.34 12.91 -6.89
CA MET A 109 -2.50 12.22 -7.87
C MET A 109 -2.60 12.93 -9.23
N HIS A 110 -1.54 12.84 -10.03
CA HIS A 110 -1.53 13.44 -11.36
C HIS A 110 -2.56 12.77 -12.28
N GLU A 111 -3.29 13.58 -13.03
CA GLU A 111 -4.26 13.09 -14.01
C GLU A 111 -3.61 12.16 -15.05
N ALA A 112 -2.39 12.48 -15.47
CA ALA A 112 -1.63 11.65 -16.40
C ALA A 112 -1.36 10.23 -15.86
N THR A 113 -1.18 10.07 -14.55
CA THR A 113 -1.00 8.76 -13.89
C THR A 113 -2.31 8.00 -13.85
N VAL A 114 -3.38 8.62 -13.37
CA VAL A 114 -4.68 7.95 -13.21
C VAL A 114 -5.32 7.61 -14.56
N ALA A 115 -4.93 8.28 -15.64
CA ALA A 115 -5.35 7.97 -17.01
C ALA A 115 -4.59 6.80 -17.66
N GLN A 116 -3.50 6.31 -17.06
CA GLN A 116 -2.72 5.21 -17.64
C GLN A 116 -3.53 3.91 -17.67
N PRO A 117 -3.53 3.16 -18.78
CA PRO A 117 -4.24 1.88 -18.85
C PRO A 117 -3.83 0.88 -17.78
N VAL A 118 -2.54 0.84 -17.42
CA VAL A 118 -2.04 -0.06 -16.36
C VAL A 118 -2.58 0.34 -15.00
N TRP A 119 -2.79 1.64 -14.73
CA TRP A 119 -3.43 2.13 -13.52
C TRP A 119 -4.87 1.62 -13.41
N GLN A 120 -5.66 1.80 -14.47
CA GLN A 120 -7.04 1.32 -14.52
C GLN A 120 -7.10 -0.21 -14.33
N ARG A 121 -6.20 -0.93 -14.99
CA ARG A 121 -6.09 -2.39 -14.83
C ARG A 121 -5.77 -2.80 -13.39
N LEU A 122 -4.85 -2.08 -12.73
CA LEU A 122 -4.50 -2.36 -11.33
C LEU A 122 -5.73 -2.19 -10.42
N LEU A 123 -6.47 -1.10 -10.54
CA LEU A 123 -7.67 -0.86 -9.74
C LEU A 123 -8.75 -1.92 -9.99
N GLN A 124 -8.97 -2.30 -11.25
CA GLN A 124 -9.90 -3.36 -11.62
C GLN A 124 -9.51 -4.68 -10.93
N ARG A 125 -8.25 -5.10 -11.06
CA ARG A 125 -7.75 -6.35 -10.46
C ARG A 125 -7.83 -6.34 -8.94
N LEU A 126 -7.62 -5.21 -8.28
CA LEU A 126 -7.80 -5.08 -6.83
C LEU A 126 -9.27 -5.22 -6.43
N GLY A 127 -10.21 -4.65 -7.17
CA GLY A 127 -11.64 -4.85 -6.96
C GLY A 127 -12.07 -6.31 -7.14
N GLU A 128 -11.53 -6.99 -8.17
CA GLU A 128 -11.74 -8.43 -8.40
C GLU A 128 -11.19 -9.28 -7.24
N ALA A 129 -9.97 -8.95 -6.75
CA ALA A 129 -9.36 -9.64 -5.61
C ALA A 129 -10.19 -9.46 -4.32
N ALA A 130 -10.66 -8.23 -4.05
CA ALA A 130 -11.51 -7.94 -2.90
C ALA A 130 -12.86 -8.72 -2.99
N SER A 131 -13.47 -8.78 -4.17
CA SER A 131 -14.70 -9.56 -4.40
C SER A 131 -14.46 -11.06 -4.21
N GLY A 132 -13.38 -11.59 -4.76
CA GLY A 132 -13.00 -13.01 -4.62
C GLY A 132 -12.69 -13.41 -3.18
N MET A 133 -12.04 -12.52 -2.42
CA MET A 133 -11.74 -12.70 -1.01
C MET A 133 -13.03 -12.79 -0.17
N ARG A 134 -14.00 -11.90 -0.43
CA ARG A 134 -15.30 -11.87 0.28
C ARG A 134 -16.30 -12.92 -0.22
N GLY A 135 -16.02 -13.61 -1.33
CA GLY A 135 -16.96 -14.55 -1.93
C GLY A 135 -18.22 -13.86 -2.48
N THR A 136 -18.14 -12.58 -2.75
CA THR A 136 -19.24 -11.78 -3.30
C THR A 136 -19.09 -11.65 -4.82
N LYS A 137 -20.22 -11.56 -5.53
CA LYS A 137 -20.20 -11.09 -6.92
C LYS A 137 -19.83 -9.62 -6.92
N ALA A 138 -19.39 -9.12 -8.09
CA ALA A 138 -19.02 -7.73 -8.27
C ALA A 138 -19.98 -6.78 -7.54
N GLN A 139 -19.42 -5.94 -6.69
CA GLN A 139 -20.12 -4.85 -6.01
C GLN A 139 -19.23 -3.62 -6.13
N PRO A 140 -19.78 -2.40 -6.05
CA PRO A 140 -18.93 -1.22 -6.10
C PRO A 140 -17.98 -1.20 -4.90
N TRP A 141 -16.69 -1.07 -5.23
CA TRP A 141 -15.62 -0.87 -4.25
C TRP A 141 -15.27 0.61 -4.20
N PHE A 142 -15.19 1.15 -2.99
CA PHE A 142 -14.70 2.48 -2.71
C PHE A 142 -13.20 2.36 -2.44
N VAL A 143 -12.40 2.95 -3.32
CA VAL A 143 -10.96 2.72 -3.39
C VAL A 143 -10.22 4.01 -3.08
N GLU A 144 -9.29 3.96 -2.12
CA GLU A 144 -8.36 5.05 -1.86
C GLU A 144 -6.95 4.61 -2.25
N ALA A 145 -6.26 5.43 -3.03
CA ALA A 145 -4.89 5.19 -3.48
C ALA A 145 -3.95 6.27 -2.93
N HIS A 146 -2.82 5.83 -2.40
CA HIS A 146 -1.81 6.68 -1.79
C HIS A 146 -0.43 6.38 -2.37
N GLN A 147 0.19 7.37 -2.98
CA GLN A 147 1.62 7.35 -3.30
C GLN A 147 2.39 7.87 -2.09
N PHE A 148 3.33 7.09 -1.59
CA PHE A 148 4.20 7.47 -0.47
C PHE A 148 5.66 7.38 -0.83
N ARG A 149 6.44 8.40 -0.47
CA ARG A 149 7.87 8.30 -0.27
C ARG A 149 8.17 8.48 1.20
N ILE A 150 8.93 7.55 1.76
CA ILE A 150 9.54 7.67 3.08
C ILE A 150 11.04 7.85 2.87
N ASP A 151 11.62 8.92 3.37
CA ASP A 151 13.04 9.20 3.24
C ASP A 151 13.77 9.21 4.60
N THR A 152 15.08 9.24 4.53
CA THR A 152 15.96 9.26 5.70
C THR A 152 16.82 10.54 5.77
N ALA A 153 16.43 11.60 5.07
CA ALA A 153 17.15 12.86 5.09
C ALA A 153 17.20 13.46 6.51
N GLY A 154 16.16 13.23 7.31
CA GLY A 154 16.11 13.58 8.73
C GLY A 154 16.61 12.48 9.69
N GLY A 155 17.20 11.40 9.18
CA GLY A 155 17.73 10.27 9.95
C GLY A 155 16.88 9.00 9.83
N ILE A 156 15.78 8.88 10.57
CA ILE A 156 14.90 7.68 10.57
C ILE A 156 13.60 7.99 9.87
N GLY A 157 13.29 7.24 8.82
CA GLY A 157 11.97 7.24 8.19
C GLY A 157 11.04 6.20 8.81
N ARG A 158 9.77 6.54 9.03
CA ARG A 158 8.76 5.67 9.65
C ARG A 158 7.62 5.41 8.69
N PRO A 159 7.59 4.25 7.99
CA PRO A 159 6.47 3.90 7.10
C PRO A 159 5.14 3.80 7.85
N THR A 160 5.12 3.16 9.02
CA THR A 160 3.97 3.03 9.91
C THR A 160 4.32 3.60 11.28
N PRO A 161 4.24 4.94 11.47
CA PRO A 161 4.62 5.58 12.73
C PRO A 161 3.71 5.16 13.90
N GLU A 162 2.50 4.70 13.63
CA GLU A 162 1.54 4.13 14.58
C GLU A 162 1.89 2.70 15.04
N GLY A 163 2.83 2.05 14.37
CA GLY A 163 3.17 0.64 14.61
C GLY A 163 2.23 -0.34 13.92
N ALA A 164 2.07 -1.54 14.47
CA ALA A 164 1.20 -2.56 13.94
C ALA A 164 -0.28 -2.17 14.06
N HIS A 165 -1.00 -2.17 12.95
CA HIS A 165 -2.36 -1.65 12.85
C HIS A 165 -3.20 -2.38 11.80
N ARG A 166 -4.47 -2.03 11.73
CA ARG A 166 -5.40 -2.28 10.61
C ARG A 166 -5.88 -0.93 10.10
N ASP A 167 -6.29 -0.90 8.83
CA ASP A 167 -6.80 0.33 8.21
C ASP A 167 -8.31 0.54 8.37
N GLY A 168 -9.05 -0.49 8.77
CA GLY A 168 -10.51 -0.46 8.90
C GLY A 168 -11.23 -0.56 7.55
N VAL A 169 -10.64 -1.28 6.62
CA VAL A 169 -11.15 -1.51 5.26
C VAL A 169 -11.33 -3.02 4.99
N ASP A 170 -11.67 -3.40 3.75
CA ASP A 170 -11.80 -4.81 3.37
C ASP A 170 -10.48 -5.40 2.87
N LEU A 171 -9.84 -4.73 1.92
CA LEU A 171 -8.57 -5.14 1.32
C LEU A 171 -7.57 -3.99 1.40
N VAL A 172 -6.34 -4.31 1.78
CA VAL A 172 -5.17 -3.42 1.67
C VAL A 172 -4.19 -4.03 0.68
N ALA A 173 -3.72 -3.24 -0.26
CA ALA A 173 -2.66 -3.58 -1.20
C ALA A 173 -1.47 -2.64 -1.00
N VAL A 174 -0.28 -3.20 -0.80
CA VAL A 174 0.97 -2.44 -0.65
C VAL A 174 1.95 -2.90 -1.71
N ALA A 175 2.18 -2.07 -2.72
CA ALA A 175 3.23 -2.31 -3.71
C ALA A 175 4.50 -1.55 -3.31
N LEU A 176 5.64 -2.23 -3.31
CA LEU A 176 6.95 -1.57 -3.28
C LEU A 176 7.22 -1.00 -4.67
N VAL A 177 7.25 0.32 -4.82
CA VAL A 177 7.56 0.98 -6.10
C VAL A 177 9.06 1.09 -6.31
N GLY A 178 9.79 1.33 -5.22
CA GLY A 178 11.24 1.35 -5.24
C GLY A 178 11.84 1.62 -3.87
N ARG A 179 13.15 1.39 -3.76
CA ARG A 179 13.95 1.76 -2.58
C ARG A 179 15.41 1.95 -2.96
N SER A 180 16.08 2.85 -2.30
CA SER A 180 17.49 3.12 -2.53
C SER A 180 18.16 3.66 -1.28
N GLY A 181 19.40 3.24 -0.99
CA GLY A 181 20.23 3.77 0.09
C GLY A 181 19.67 3.53 1.50
N VAL A 182 18.78 2.55 1.71
CA VAL A 182 18.14 2.29 3.01
C VAL A 182 18.27 0.84 3.45
N LYS A 183 18.36 0.64 4.78
CA LYS A 183 18.18 -0.61 5.50
C LYS A 183 16.91 -0.54 6.34
N GLY A 184 16.39 -1.69 6.81
CA GLY A 184 15.09 -1.79 7.49
C GLY A 184 13.92 -1.81 6.51
N GLY A 185 12.75 -1.39 6.96
CA GLY A 185 11.52 -1.51 6.18
C GLY A 185 11.05 -2.97 6.06
N GLU A 186 11.33 -3.79 7.08
CA GLU A 186 10.79 -5.14 7.20
C GLU A 186 9.28 -5.06 7.35
N THR A 187 8.57 -5.79 6.53
CA THR A 187 7.13 -5.98 6.64
C THR A 187 6.85 -7.08 7.65
N ARG A 188 5.89 -6.85 8.51
CA ARG A 188 5.37 -7.84 9.47
C ARG A 188 3.87 -7.92 9.32
N VAL A 189 3.37 -9.15 9.24
CA VAL A 189 1.94 -9.47 9.16
C VAL A 189 1.61 -10.43 10.28
N PHE A 190 0.60 -10.14 11.09
CA PHE A 190 0.18 -10.93 12.22
C PHE A 190 -1.29 -11.32 12.06
N GLU A 191 -1.66 -12.53 12.47
CA GLU A 191 -3.07 -12.89 12.62
C GLU A 191 -3.73 -11.99 13.67
N ALA A 192 -4.87 -11.37 13.35
CA ALA A 192 -5.58 -10.47 14.26
C ALA A 192 -6.11 -11.19 15.52
N SER A 193 -6.42 -12.49 15.42
CA SER A 193 -6.97 -13.31 16.51
C SER A 193 -6.06 -14.47 16.92
N GLY A 194 -4.84 -14.55 16.36
CA GLY A 194 -3.92 -15.67 16.55
C GLY A 194 -2.57 -15.27 17.11
N ARG A 195 -1.67 -16.25 17.09
CA ARG A 195 -0.27 -16.07 17.52
C ARG A 195 0.72 -16.17 16.35
N ARG A 196 0.23 -16.46 15.15
CA ARG A 196 1.08 -16.60 13.97
C ARG A 196 1.37 -15.23 13.38
N GLY A 197 2.58 -15.07 12.89
CA GLY A 197 3.01 -13.89 12.18
C GLY A 197 4.11 -14.26 11.20
N GLU A 198 4.19 -13.48 10.14
CA GLU A 198 5.21 -13.59 9.11
C GLU A 198 5.99 -12.29 9.05
N ARG A 199 7.27 -12.37 8.69
CA ARG A 199 8.12 -11.21 8.48
C ARG A 199 8.99 -11.39 7.25
N PHE A 200 9.10 -10.36 6.45
CA PHE A 200 9.92 -10.36 5.24
C PHE A 200 10.25 -8.92 4.83
N THR A 201 11.20 -8.78 3.93
CA THR A 201 11.53 -7.46 3.37
C THR A 201 11.30 -7.47 1.87
N MET A 202 10.39 -6.62 1.40
CA MET A 202 10.24 -6.35 -0.03
C MET A 202 11.44 -5.55 -0.50
N THR A 203 12.17 -6.08 -1.47
CA THR A 203 13.38 -5.45 -2.04
C THR A 203 13.26 -5.19 -3.53
N GLU A 204 12.44 -5.97 -4.24
CA GLU A 204 12.25 -5.86 -5.67
C GLU A 204 11.08 -4.91 -5.98
N PRO A 205 11.28 -3.88 -6.84
CA PRO A 205 10.20 -2.99 -7.25
C PRO A 205 9.01 -3.76 -7.81
N TRP A 206 7.82 -3.30 -7.48
CA TRP A 206 6.53 -3.90 -7.83
C TRP A 206 6.23 -5.26 -7.20
N THR A 207 6.97 -5.66 -6.17
CA THR A 207 6.48 -6.67 -5.23
C THR A 207 5.18 -6.16 -4.59
N LEU A 208 4.12 -6.97 -4.61
CA LEU A 208 2.79 -6.61 -4.14
C LEU A 208 2.36 -7.50 -2.97
N LEU A 209 2.09 -6.87 -1.83
CA LEU A 209 1.45 -7.48 -0.67
C LEU A 209 -0.05 -7.13 -0.68
N LEU A 210 -0.89 -8.14 -0.51
CA LEU A 210 -2.35 -8.02 -0.36
C LEU A 210 -2.76 -8.56 1.01
N LEU A 211 -3.66 -7.85 1.69
CA LEU A 211 -4.08 -8.15 3.07
C LEU A 211 -5.61 -8.11 3.18
N ASP A 212 -6.21 -9.14 3.76
CA ASP A 212 -7.56 -9.09 4.33
C ASP A 212 -7.47 -8.34 5.66
N ASP A 213 -7.81 -7.05 5.66
CA ASP A 213 -7.64 -6.16 6.80
C ASP A 213 -8.45 -6.58 8.03
N ALA A 214 -9.52 -7.36 7.84
CA ALA A 214 -10.28 -7.90 8.96
C ALA A 214 -9.55 -9.03 9.70
N ARG A 215 -8.64 -9.74 9.02
CA ARG A 215 -7.99 -10.95 9.52
C ARG A 215 -6.56 -10.77 9.98
N VAL A 216 -5.88 -9.72 9.50
CA VAL A 216 -4.48 -9.49 9.83
C VAL A 216 -4.22 -8.09 10.36
N ILE A 217 -3.14 -7.95 11.10
CA ILE A 217 -2.54 -6.70 11.55
C ILE A 217 -1.20 -6.59 10.84
N HIS A 218 -0.84 -5.42 10.36
CA HIS A 218 0.41 -5.25 9.63
C HIS A 218 1.19 -4.02 10.05
N GLU A 219 2.50 -4.06 9.82
CA GLU A 219 3.41 -2.92 9.98
C GLU A 219 4.59 -3.01 9.01
N SER A 220 5.25 -1.87 8.82
CA SER A 220 6.60 -1.82 8.25
C SER A 220 7.54 -1.17 9.25
N THR A 221 8.64 -1.84 9.58
CA THR A 221 9.63 -1.30 10.52
C THR A 221 10.26 -0.01 9.97
N PRO A 222 10.80 0.85 10.85
CA PRO A 222 11.52 2.04 10.41
C PRO A 222 12.64 1.73 9.41
N ILE A 223 12.90 2.67 8.52
CA ILE A 223 14.05 2.67 7.62
C ILE A 223 15.13 3.64 8.13
N GLN A 224 16.37 3.28 7.86
CA GLN A 224 17.55 4.06 8.20
C GLN A 224 18.45 4.17 6.96
N PRO A 225 19.32 5.18 6.89
CA PRO A 225 20.36 5.23 5.87
C PRO A 225 21.17 3.94 5.86
N LEU A 226 21.51 3.46 4.66
CA LEU A 226 22.38 2.30 4.50
C LEU A 226 23.80 2.63 4.99
N GLU A 227 24.27 3.84 4.66
CA GLU A 227 25.55 4.37 5.05
C GLU A 227 25.36 5.66 5.86
N GLU A 228 26.15 5.85 6.90
CA GLU A 228 26.09 7.05 7.74
C GLU A 228 26.38 8.32 6.92
N GLY A 229 25.60 9.36 7.15
CA GLY A 229 25.74 10.64 6.42
C GLY A 229 25.12 10.65 5.02
N THR A 230 24.54 9.55 4.55
CA THR A 230 23.78 9.51 3.29
C THR A 230 22.28 9.59 3.55
N ALA A 231 21.52 9.93 2.51
CA ALA A 231 20.06 9.84 2.54
C ALA A 231 19.60 8.75 1.57
N GLY A 232 18.55 8.03 1.98
CA GLY A 232 17.91 7.05 1.14
C GLY A 232 16.40 7.15 1.24
N TRP A 233 15.67 6.35 0.45
CA TRP A 233 14.23 6.42 0.37
C TRP A 233 13.60 5.04 0.10
N ARG A 234 12.32 4.95 0.42
CA ARG A 234 11.43 3.83 0.10
C ARG A 234 10.11 4.40 -0.42
N ASP A 235 9.75 4.00 -1.64
CA ASP A 235 8.53 4.40 -2.33
C ASP A 235 7.52 3.25 -2.32
N THR A 236 6.29 3.56 -1.98
CA THR A 236 5.19 2.60 -1.99
C THR A 236 3.93 3.19 -2.58
N LEU A 237 3.15 2.32 -3.20
CA LEU A 237 1.76 2.55 -3.54
C LEU A 237 0.92 1.74 -2.56
N VAL A 238 0.06 2.41 -1.81
CA VAL A 238 -0.92 1.76 -0.94
C VAL A 238 -2.30 2.01 -1.52
N VAL A 239 -3.05 0.93 -1.76
CA VAL A 239 -4.43 1.00 -2.26
C VAL A 239 -5.33 0.22 -1.32
N THR A 240 -6.41 0.85 -0.87
CA THR A 240 -7.40 0.21 -0.02
C THR A 240 -8.73 0.08 -0.74
N CYS A 241 -9.45 -1.03 -0.51
CA CYS A 241 -10.80 -1.23 -1.03
C CYS A 241 -11.77 -1.42 0.14
N ARG A 242 -12.90 -0.74 0.09
CA ARG A 242 -13.97 -0.83 1.08
C ARG A 242 -15.34 -0.96 0.40
N ALA A 243 -16.20 -1.85 0.91
CA ALA A 243 -17.51 -2.14 0.30
C ALA A 243 -18.61 -1.12 0.67
N GLN A 244 -18.50 -0.44 1.80
CA GLN A 244 -19.59 0.34 2.40
C GLN A 244 -19.38 1.85 2.35
N GLY A 245 -18.82 2.37 1.26
CA GLY A 245 -18.51 3.79 1.14
C GLY A 245 -17.08 4.11 1.59
N PHE A 246 -16.66 5.35 1.43
CA PHE A 246 -15.40 5.82 1.99
C PHE A 246 -15.49 5.99 3.50
N GLN A 247 -14.37 5.90 4.19
CA GLN A 247 -14.35 6.24 5.60
C GLN A 247 -14.63 7.74 5.78
N GLY A 248 -15.50 8.08 6.74
CA GLY A 248 -15.88 9.46 7.02
C GLY A 248 -17.07 10.01 6.23
N ASP A 249 -17.75 9.14 5.46
CA ASP A 249 -19.05 9.47 4.83
C ASP A 249 -20.20 9.32 5.84
#